data_b4d12e8acd8113aa9190ab6452fd0190
#
_entry.id   b4d12e8acd8113aa9190ab6452fd0190
#
_cell.length_a   1.000
_cell.length_b   1.000
_cell.length_c   1.000
_cell.angle_alpha   90.00
_cell.angle_beta   90.00
_cell.angle_gamma   90.00
#
_symmetry.space_group_name_H-M   'P 1'
#
loop_
_entity.id
_entity.type
_entity.pdbx_description
1 polymer ?
#
loop_
_entity_poly.entity_id
_entity_poly.type
_entity_poly.pdbx_seq_one_letter_code
_entity_poly.pdbx_strand_id
1 'polypeptide(L)'
;MLAPVAKRVTGVEIVPEAVQAARQNAMQNGLENCFFHAGDVLKAVDDLKERADLIVLDPPREGVHPKALEKIMAFDAERIVYISCKPTSLARDYEIMRAGGYIAERLACVDLFP
;
A
#
# COMPACT_ATOMS: atom_id res chain seq x y z
N MET A 1 -7.27 9.31 -6.32
CA MET A 1 -7.25 8.59 -7.61
C MET A 1 -8.04 7.27 -7.58
N LEU A 2 -7.93 6.44 -6.55
CA LEU A 2 -8.66 5.16 -6.48
C LEU A 2 -10.14 5.30 -6.06
N ALA A 3 -10.46 6.28 -5.22
CA ALA A 3 -11.79 6.45 -4.64
C ALA A 3 -12.96 6.48 -5.64
N PRO A 4 -12.86 7.14 -6.82
CA PRO A 4 -13.96 7.17 -7.77
C PRO A 4 -14.31 5.83 -8.41
N VAL A 5 -13.39 4.86 -8.39
CA VAL A 5 -13.54 3.54 -9.05
C VAL A 5 -13.58 2.38 -8.07
N ALA A 6 -13.34 2.65 -6.80
CA ALA A 6 -13.35 1.65 -5.73
C ALA A 6 -14.63 1.74 -4.90
N LYS A 7 -15.14 0.61 -4.45
CA LYS A 7 -16.26 0.56 -3.51
C LYS A 7 -15.84 1.11 -2.14
N ARG A 8 -14.62 0.81 -1.73
CA ARG A 8 -14.01 1.25 -0.48
C ARG A 8 -12.49 1.39 -0.64
N VAL A 9 -11.93 2.45 -0.07
CA VAL A 9 -10.48 2.67 0.00
C VAL A 9 -10.08 2.78 1.45
N THR A 10 -9.13 1.97 1.88
CA THR A 10 -8.56 2.03 3.23
C THR A 10 -7.08 2.38 3.11
N GLY A 11 -6.66 3.45 3.75
CA GLY A 11 -5.28 3.90 3.84
C GLY A 11 -4.69 3.69 5.23
N VAL A 12 -3.45 3.26 5.29
CA VAL A 12 -2.66 3.14 6.52
C VAL A 12 -1.43 4.00 6.39
N GLU A 13 -1.20 4.87 7.36
CA GLU A 13 -0.07 5.79 7.38
C GLU A 13 0.41 5.99 8.83
N ILE A 14 1.74 5.96 9.01
CA ILE A 14 2.34 6.09 10.34
C ILE A 14 2.33 7.54 10.85
N VAL A 15 2.34 8.52 9.94
CA VAL A 15 2.38 9.95 10.28
C VAL A 15 0.97 10.47 10.53
N PRO A 16 0.60 10.83 11.79
CA PRO A 16 -0.77 11.25 12.12
C PRO A 16 -1.24 12.49 11.36
N GLU A 17 -0.32 13.43 11.08
CA GLU A 17 -0.62 14.65 10.34
C GLU A 17 -0.98 14.34 8.89
N ALA A 18 -0.31 13.35 8.28
CA ALA A 18 -0.63 12.89 6.92
C ALA A 18 -2.01 12.21 6.88
N VAL A 19 -2.36 11.45 7.92
CA VAL A 19 -3.71 10.86 8.05
C VAL A 19 -4.77 11.94 8.18
N GLN A 20 -4.50 12.97 8.98
CA GLN A 20 -5.43 14.10 9.13
C GLN A 20 -5.62 14.85 7.81
N ALA A 21 -4.53 15.13 7.10
CA ALA A 21 -4.58 15.77 5.78
C ALA A 21 -5.36 14.90 4.77
N ALA A 22 -5.15 13.60 4.77
CA ALA A 22 -5.88 12.67 3.90
C ALA A 22 -7.39 12.68 4.18
N ARG A 23 -7.80 12.71 5.45
CA ARG A 23 -9.21 12.82 5.84
C ARG A 23 -9.83 14.14 5.39
N GLN A 24 -9.11 15.26 5.58
CA GLN A 24 -9.56 16.58 5.13
C GLN A 24 -9.72 16.63 3.60
N ASN A 25 -8.73 16.10 2.88
CA ASN A 25 -8.78 16.04 1.42
C ASN A 25 -9.95 15.18 0.92
N ALA A 26 -10.21 14.04 1.54
CA ALA A 26 -11.34 13.19 1.19
C ALA A 26 -12.66 13.94 1.40
N MET A 27 -12.82 14.62 2.54
CA MET A 27 -14.01 15.40 2.87
C MET A 27 -14.22 16.56 1.89
N GLN A 28 -13.17 17.33 1.58
CA GLN A 28 -13.22 18.45 0.63
C GLN A 28 -13.61 18.03 -0.79
N ASN A 29 -13.26 16.79 -1.17
CA ASN A 29 -13.60 16.22 -2.47
C ASN A 29 -14.89 15.38 -2.46
N GLY A 30 -15.65 15.38 -1.37
CA GLY A 30 -16.90 14.63 -1.26
C GLY A 30 -16.72 13.10 -1.34
N LEU A 31 -15.57 12.58 -0.92
CA LEU A 31 -15.26 11.14 -0.96
C LEU A 31 -15.68 10.47 0.35
N GLU A 32 -16.79 9.76 0.35
CA GLU A 32 -17.36 9.10 1.53
C GLU A 32 -16.85 7.66 1.71
N ASN A 33 -16.19 7.10 0.70
CA ASN A 33 -15.70 5.73 0.67
C ASN A 33 -14.23 5.57 1.09
N CYS A 34 -13.61 6.61 1.65
CA CYS A 34 -12.21 6.63 2.08
C CYS A 34 -12.10 6.56 3.61
N PHE A 35 -11.34 5.61 4.10
CA PHE A 35 -11.08 5.39 5.52
C PHE A 35 -9.58 5.40 5.77
N PHE A 36 -9.11 6.06 6.83
CA PHE A 36 -7.70 6.22 7.11
C PHE A 36 -7.37 5.83 8.54
N HIS A 37 -6.36 4.99 8.70
CA HIS A 37 -5.84 4.52 9.98
C HIS A 37 -4.44 5.11 10.20
N ALA A 38 -4.26 5.75 11.35
CA ALA A 38 -2.96 6.19 11.81
C ALA A 38 -2.29 5.07 12.59
N GLY A 39 -1.08 4.70 12.20
CA GLY A 39 -0.30 3.71 12.92
C GLY A 39 0.70 2.96 12.07
N ASP A 40 1.52 2.18 12.76
CA ASP A 40 2.45 1.27 12.13
C ASP A 40 1.69 0.19 11.33
N VAL A 41 2.11 -0.03 10.10
CA VAL A 41 1.51 -1.03 9.20
C VAL A 41 1.46 -2.41 9.85
N LEU A 42 2.51 -2.81 10.61
CA LEU A 42 2.56 -4.09 11.32
C LEU A 42 1.41 -4.30 12.32
N LYS A 43 0.93 -3.20 12.93
CA LYS A 43 -0.18 -3.24 13.88
C LYS A 43 -1.52 -3.01 13.20
N ALA A 44 -1.57 -2.01 12.31
CA ALA A 44 -2.80 -1.65 11.63
C ALA A 44 -3.34 -2.79 10.75
N VAL A 45 -2.45 -3.58 10.15
CA VAL A 45 -2.82 -4.74 9.32
C VAL A 45 -3.54 -5.81 10.13
N ASP A 46 -3.19 -6.02 11.41
CA ASP A 46 -3.88 -6.99 12.27
C ASP A 46 -5.32 -6.59 12.59
N ASP A 47 -5.62 -5.29 12.57
CA ASP A 47 -6.95 -4.73 12.82
C ASP A 47 -7.83 -4.70 11.56
N LEU A 48 -7.23 -4.78 10.37
CA LEU A 48 -7.95 -4.82 9.10
C LEU A 48 -8.46 -6.23 8.82
N LYS A 49 -9.72 -6.46 9.06
CA LYS A 49 -10.38 -7.77 8.86
C LYS A 49 -10.97 -7.95 7.46
N GLU A 50 -10.93 -6.91 6.64
CA GLU A 50 -11.55 -6.93 5.32
C GLU A 50 -10.58 -7.44 4.26
N ARG A 51 -11.06 -8.31 3.38
CA ARG A 51 -10.31 -8.74 2.20
C ARG A 51 -10.11 -7.55 1.25
N ALA A 52 -8.91 -7.40 0.72
CA ALA A 52 -8.60 -6.41 -0.30
C ALA A 52 -8.53 -7.08 -1.67
N ASP A 53 -9.15 -6.49 -2.69
CA ASP A 53 -8.99 -6.92 -4.09
C ASP A 53 -7.69 -6.39 -4.68
N LEU A 54 -7.31 -5.19 -4.28
CA LEU A 54 -6.09 -4.49 -4.70
C LEU A 54 -5.38 -3.89 -3.48
N ILE A 55 -4.09 -4.13 -3.38
CA ILE A 55 -3.21 -3.46 -2.42
C ILE A 55 -2.23 -2.57 -3.18
N VAL A 56 -2.08 -1.32 -2.73
CA VAL A 56 -1.06 -0.39 -3.24
C VAL A 56 -0.05 -0.15 -2.14
N LEU A 57 1.21 -0.43 -2.42
CA LEU A 57 2.34 -0.22 -1.54
C LEU A 57 3.21 0.93 -2.09
N ASP A 58 3.45 1.93 -1.26
CA ASP A 58 4.36 3.05 -1.55
C ASP A 58 5.30 3.22 -0.34
N PRO A 59 6.23 2.26 -0.14
CA PRO A 59 7.09 2.25 1.02
C PRO A 59 8.22 3.30 0.92
N PRO A 60 8.90 3.59 2.04
CA PRO A 60 10.11 4.39 2.03
C PRO A 60 11.23 3.70 1.23
N ARG A 61 12.37 4.40 1.06
CA ARG A 61 13.52 3.90 0.26
C ARG A 61 14.06 2.55 0.71
N GLU A 62 13.91 2.22 1.98
CA GLU A 62 14.32 0.94 2.55
C GLU A 62 13.42 -0.24 2.15
N GLY A 63 12.26 0.04 1.56
CA GLY A 63 11.24 -0.94 1.23
C GLY A 63 10.32 -1.28 2.40
N VAL A 64 9.61 -2.38 2.30
CA VAL A 64 8.68 -2.85 3.34
C VAL A 64 9.41 -3.79 4.29
N HIS A 65 9.14 -3.66 5.59
CA HIS A 65 9.69 -4.60 6.57
C HIS A 65 9.19 -6.04 6.25
N PRO A 66 10.05 -7.07 6.25
CA PRO A 66 9.67 -8.42 5.84
C PRO A 66 8.42 -8.97 6.55
N LYS A 67 8.32 -8.80 7.87
CA LYS A 67 7.14 -9.22 8.63
C LYS A 67 5.85 -8.47 8.24
N ALA A 68 5.97 -7.19 7.86
CA ALA A 68 4.83 -6.43 7.37
C ALA A 68 4.40 -6.94 5.99
N LEU A 69 5.36 -7.25 5.14
CA LEU A 69 5.09 -7.78 3.81
C LEU A 69 4.41 -9.16 3.88
N GLU A 70 4.85 -10.04 4.78
CA GLU A 70 4.20 -11.33 5.02
C GLU A 70 2.73 -11.16 5.46
N LYS A 71 2.47 -10.24 6.38
CA LYS A 71 1.11 -9.92 6.82
C LYS A 71 0.25 -9.33 5.70
N ILE A 72 0.83 -8.43 4.89
CA ILE A 72 0.15 -7.87 3.73
C ILE A 72 -0.23 -8.96 2.73
N MET A 73 0.66 -9.90 2.46
CA MET A 73 0.35 -11.03 1.58
C MET A 73 -0.74 -11.95 2.14
N ALA A 74 -0.87 -12.04 3.46
CA ALA A 74 -1.93 -12.83 4.10
C ALA A 74 -3.35 -12.31 3.82
N PHE A 75 -3.51 -11.10 3.30
CA PHE A 75 -4.80 -10.60 2.78
C PHE A 75 -5.23 -11.33 1.49
N ASP A 76 -4.33 -12.05 0.85
CA ASP A 76 -4.60 -12.80 -0.38
C ASP A 76 -5.30 -11.92 -1.45
N ALA A 77 -4.80 -10.69 -1.60
CA ALA A 77 -5.30 -9.76 -2.60
C ALA A 77 -5.00 -10.28 -4.01
N GLU A 78 -5.95 -10.11 -4.92
CA GLU A 78 -5.78 -10.53 -6.32
C GLU A 78 -4.59 -9.82 -6.98
N ARG A 79 -4.37 -8.54 -6.62
CA ARG A 79 -3.32 -7.71 -7.21
C ARG A 79 -2.61 -6.88 -6.16
N ILE A 80 -1.30 -6.70 -6.37
CA ILE A 80 -0.48 -5.75 -5.63
C ILE A 80 0.20 -4.81 -6.62
N VAL A 81 0.07 -3.51 -6.40
CA VAL A 81 0.85 -2.46 -7.07
C VAL A 81 1.92 -1.99 -6.10
N TYR A 82 3.17 -2.10 -6.49
CA TYR A 82 4.31 -1.67 -5.69
C TYR A 82 4.99 -0.48 -6.37
N ILE A 83 5.04 0.65 -5.69
CA ILE A 83 5.71 1.87 -6.13
C ILE A 83 7.03 1.97 -5.38
N SER A 84 8.16 2.06 -6.09
CA SER A 84 9.48 2.13 -5.46
C SER A 84 10.34 3.20 -6.10
N CYS A 85 11.00 3.99 -5.27
CA CYS A 85 12.06 4.90 -5.70
C CYS A 85 13.48 4.28 -5.62
N LYS A 86 13.60 3.01 -5.17
CA LYS A 86 14.88 2.32 -5.03
C LYS A 86 14.80 0.88 -5.54
N PRO A 87 15.37 0.59 -6.72
CA PRO A 87 15.26 -0.74 -7.35
C PRO A 87 15.77 -1.89 -6.51
N THR A 88 16.82 -1.68 -5.71
CA THR A 88 17.41 -2.74 -4.86
C THR A 88 16.49 -3.16 -3.72
N SER A 89 15.73 -2.23 -3.14
CA SER A 89 14.72 -2.55 -2.13
C SER A 89 13.53 -3.29 -2.74
N LEU A 90 13.09 -2.85 -3.93
CA LEU A 90 12.05 -3.54 -4.69
C LEU A 90 12.45 -4.99 -5.00
N ALA A 91 13.67 -5.20 -5.47
CA ALA A 91 14.15 -6.55 -5.80
C ALA A 91 14.11 -7.48 -4.58
N ARG A 92 14.59 -7.00 -3.42
CA ARG A 92 14.53 -7.76 -2.15
C ARG A 92 13.09 -8.08 -1.75
N ASP A 93 12.21 -7.09 -1.77
CA ASP A 93 10.82 -7.25 -1.35
C ASP A 93 10.06 -8.16 -2.34
N TYR A 94 10.40 -8.09 -3.63
CA TYR A 94 9.82 -8.96 -4.65
C TYR A 94 10.16 -10.43 -4.43
N GLU A 95 11.36 -10.77 -3.96
CA GLU A 95 11.69 -12.16 -3.62
C GLU A 95 10.75 -12.72 -2.54
N ILE A 96 10.40 -11.92 -1.54
CA ILE A 96 9.44 -12.31 -0.50
C ILE A 96 8.03 -12.46 -1.11
N MET A 97 7.60 -11.51 -1.94
CA MET A 97 6.29 -11.55 -2.60
C MET A 97 6.17 -12.77 -3.52
N ARG A 98 7.23 -13.08 -4.25
CA ARG A 98 7.30 -14.24 -5.12
C ARG A 98 7.20 -15.55 -4.33
N ALA A 99 7.90 -15.65 -3.20
CA ALA A 99 7.78 -16.80 -2.31
C ALA A 99 6.35 -16.96 -1.75
N GLY A 100 5.61 -15.85 -1.60
CA GLY A 100 4.20 -15.82 -1.21
C GLY A 100 3.21 -16.09 -2.36
N GLY A 101 3.70 -16.40 -3.57
CA GLY A 101 2.85 -16.77 -4.71
C GLY A 101 2.54 -15.64 -5.70
N TYR A 102 3.05 -14.44 -5.48
CA TYR A 102 2.85 -13.32 -6.42
C TYR A 102 3.87 -13.36 -7.56
N ILE A 103 3.43 -13.07 -8.77
CA ILE A 103 4.28 -12.94 -9.95
C ILE A 103 4.18 -11.54 -10.53
N ALA A 104 5.31 -11.00 -11.01
CA ALA A 104 5.32 -9.70 -11.67
C ALA A 104 4.72 -9.84 -13.08
N GLU A 105 3.59 -9.18 -13.31
CA GLU A 105 2.93 -9.12 -14.62
C GLU A 105 3.41 -7.93 -15.45
N ARG A 106 3.73 -6.83 -14.78
CA ARG A 106 4.14 -5.57 -15.42
C ARG A 106 5.18 -4.85 -14.58
N LEU A 107 6.18 -4.31 -15.26
CA LEU A 107 7.15 -3.37 -14.71
C LEU A 107 7.16 -2.11 -15.55
N ALA A 108 7.14 -0.95 -14.90
CA ALA A 108 7.32 0.35 -15.52
C ALA A 108 8.38 1.14 -14.75
N CYS A 109 9.31 1.75 -15.45
CA CYS A 109 10.33 2.64 -14.89
C CYS A 109 10.11 4.05 -15.45
N VAL A 110 10.16 5.04 -14.56
CA VAL A 110 10.09 6.46 -14.92
C VAL A 110 11.31 7.15 -14.34
N ASP A 111 12.08 7.82 -15.20
CA ASP A 111 13.18 8.66 -14.76
C ASP A 111 12.63 10.05 -14.41
N LEU A 112 12.57 10.34 -13.10
CA LEU A 112 12.09 11.62 -12.58
C LEU A 112 13.23 12.62 -12.35
N PHE A 113 14.48 12.17 -12.42
CA PHE A 113 15.68 12.98 -12.16
C PHE A 113 16.72 12.71 -13.24
N PRO A 114 16.48 13.24 -14.46
CA PRO A 114 17.41 13.09 -15.58
C PRO A 114 18.73 13.85 -15.36
#